data_6e14a7e6a04e86ee4ad87133cd4d7ff5
#
_entry.id   6e14a7e6a04e86ee4ad87133cd4d7ff5
#
_cell.length_a   1.000
_cell.length_b   1.000
_cell.length_c   1.000
_cell.angle_alpha   90.00
_cell.angle_beta   90.00
_cell.angle_gamma   90.00
#
_symmetry.space_group_name_H-M   'P 1'
#
loop_
_entity.id
_entity.type
_entity.pdbx_description
1 polymer ?
#
loop_
_entity_poly.entity_id
_entity_poly.type
_entity_poly.pdbx_seq_one_letter_code
_entity_poly.pdbx_strand_id
1 'polypeptide(L)'
;DVDKLIVLLQRYLPEMHAVAAAPMTGGAPAASDTGATPIIDMDRGLRSWGDVAVYHNYLRKFAAAHGRDGDEIGGLISRGAKDDARALAHTLKGTAGNMSLMVVWELAEQIERMLMEGEEAGDWPHILQMALDDVLAEISRLCESYAAGDPAVSRVAGGRQAPAQLLRDLLQALDRDNPDEAEPSLLALEKILPLQMLEPIRELLENFDFRAAEARTKALIKHLNLSLEDV
;
A
#
# COMPACT_ATOMS: atom_id res chain seq x y z
N ASP A 1 3.61 6.78 -19.49
CA ASP A 1 2.41 7.42 -20.07
C ASP A 1 2.50 8.93 -19.84
N VAL A 2 2.88 9.68 -20.90
CA VAL A 2 3.21 11.12 -20.81
C VAL A 2 2.04 11.94 -20.26
N ASP A 3 0.81 11.55 -20.58
CA ASP A 3 -0.39 12.28 -20.15
C ASP A 3 -0.60 12.19 -18.62
N LYS A 4 -0.33 11.04 -18.02
CA LYS A 4 -0.39 10.88 -16.56
C LYS A 4 0.69 11.67 -15.86
N LEU A 5 1.89 11.70 -16.44
CA LEU A 5 3.00 12.49 -15.92
C LEU A 5 2.69 13.99 -15.95
N ILE A 6 2.06 14.48 -17.01
CA ILE A 6 1.61 15.87 -17.12
C ILE A 6 0.61 16.21 -16.01
N VAL A 7 -0.37 15.34 -15.74
CA VAL A 7 -1.36 15.53 -14.67
C VAL A 7 -0.69 15.56 -13.29
N LEU A 8 0.30 14.68 -13.05
CA LEU A 8 1.07 14.67 -11.80
C LEU A 8 1.90 15.95 -11.64
N LEU A 9 2.59 16.37 -12.68
CA LEU A 9 3.37 17.61 -12.69
C LEU A 9 2.47 18.84 -12.47
N GLN A 10 1.27 18.86 -13.07
CA GLN A 10 0.28 19.91 -12.86
C GLN A 10 -0.21 20.01 -11.41
N ARG A 11 -0.24 18.89 -10.69
CA ARG A 11 -0.63 18.86 -9.27
C ARG A 11 0.46 19.43 -8.35
N TYR A 12 1.73 19.10 -8.64
CA TYR A 12 2.84 19.42 -7.74
C TYR A 12 3.72 20.61 -8.22
N LEU A 13 3.50 21.15 -9.42
CA LEU A 13 4.20 22.33 -9.95
C LEU A 13 3.21 23.43 -10.39
N PRO A 14 2.51 24.09 -9.46
CA PRO A 14 1.52 25.13 -9.81
C PRO A 14 2.13 26.34 -10.52
N GLU A 15 3.42 26.59 -10.42
CA GLU A 15 4.09 27.75 -11.01
C GLU A 15 4.34 27.63 -12.53
N MET A 16 4.25 26.46 -13.13
CA MET A 16 4.37 26.31 -14.58
C MET A 16 3.13 26.77 -15.37
N HIS A 17 2.04 27.14 -14.71
CA HIS A 17 0.78 27.59 -15.35
C HIS A 17 0.73 29.08 -15.69
N ALA A 18 1.73 29.86 -15.30
CA ALA A 18 1.70 31.32 -15.49
C ALA A 18 1.99 31.80 -16.93
N VAL A 19 2.33 30.89 -17.87
CA VAL A 19 2.76 31.27 -19.23
C VAL A 19 1.68 31.08 -20.32
N ALA A 20 0.54 30.46 -20.01
CA ALA A 20 -0.45 30.15 -21.06
C ALA A 20 -1.92 30.32 -20.65
N ALA A 21 -2.35 31.41 -20.02
CA ALA A 21 -3.78 31.72 -19.92
C ALA A 21 -4.06 33.20 -19.82
N ALA A 22 -4.55 33.79 -20.91
CA ALA A 22 -5.29 35.05 -20.92
C ALA A 22 -6.73 34.78 -20.40
N PRO A 23 -7.42 35.80 -19.82
CA PRO A 23 -8.59 35.58 -18.99
C PRO A 23 -9.88 35.40 -19.79
N MET A 24 -10.66 34.37 -19.44
CA MET A 24 -12.09 34.32 -19.77
C MET A 24 -12.92 34.21 -18.48
N THR A 25 -13.82 35.13 -18.35
CA THR A 25 -14.73 35.43 -17.26
C THR A 25 -15.78 34.31 -17.00
N GLY A 26 -16.07 34.05 -15.72
CA GLY A 26 -17.45 33.87 -15.21
C GLY A 26 -17.97 32.44 -15.14
N GLY A 27 -18.22 31.98 -13.91
CA GLY A 27 -19.12 30.85 -13.65
C GLY A 27 -18.56 29.90 -12.59
N ALA A 28 -19.16 29.91 -11.40
CA ALA A 28 -18.88 28.90 -10.39
C ALA A 28 -19.27 27.52 -10.94
N PRO A 29 -18.39 26.52 -10.93
CA PRO A 29 -18.83 25.17 -11.26
C PRO A 29 -19.16 24.41 -9.98
N ALA A 30 -20.31 23.76 -10.04
CA ALA A 30 -20.69 22.61 -9.23
C ALA A 30 -19.55 21.58 -9.20
N ALA A 31 -19.48 20.83 -8.11
CA ALA A 31 -18.60 19.70 -7.91
C ALA A 31 -18.63 18.77 -9.14
N SER A 32 -17.67 18.93 -10.03
CA SER A 32 -17.42 18.03 -11.14
C SER A 32 -16.35 17.04 -10.72
N ASP A 33 -16.69 15.80 -10.86
CA ASP A 33 -15.84 14.61 -10.85
C ASP A 33 -14.64 14.84 -11.79
N THR A 34 -13.64 15.53 -11.30
CA THR A 34 -12.33 15.62 -11.97
C THR A 34 -11.64 14.30 -11.73
N GLY A 35 -11.38 13.54 -12.78
CA GLY A 35 -10.69 12.26 -12.79
C GLY A 35 -9.26 12.31 -12.21
N ALA A 36 -9.13 12.85 -11.02
CA ALA A 36 -7.89 12.86 -10.25
C ALA A 36 -7.64 11.43 -9.74
N THR A 37 -6.53 10.86 -10.12
CA THR A 37 -6.06 9.59 -9.54
C THR A 37 -6.04 9.73 -8.01
N PRO A 38 -6.73 8.84 -7.28
CA PRO A 38 -6.73 8.92 -5.82
C PRO A 38 -5.30 8.77 -5.29
N ILE A 39 -4.97 9.49 -4.23
CA ILE A 39 -3.64 9.43 -3.58
C ILE A 39 -3.34 8.00 -3.13
N ILE A 40 -4.36 7.33 -2.58
CA ILE A 40 -4.33 5.92 -2.20
C ILE A 40 -5.49 5.22 -2.90
N ASP A 41 -5.18 4.24 -3.75
CA ASP A 41 -6.20 3.39 -4.37
C ASP A 41 -6.65 2.32 -3.37
N MET A 42 -7.62 2.68 -2.52
CA MET A 42 -8.15 1.81 -1.48
C MET A 42 -8.76 0.53 -2.03
N ASP A 43 -9.45 0.60 -3.18
CA ASP A 43 -10.07 -0.58 -3.78
C ASP A 43 -9.02 -1.57 -4.27
N ARG A 44 -7.95 -1.09 -4.88
CA ARG A 44 -6.81 -1.90 -5.30
C ARG A 44 -6.05 -2.45 -4.10
N GLY A 45 -5.79 -1.61 -3.10
CA GLY A 45 -5.13 -2.02 -1.87
C GLY A 45 -5.90 -3.13 -1.16
N LEU A 46 -7.20 -2.98 -0.98
CA LEU A 46 -8.05 -3.99 -0.34
C LEU A 46 -8.17 -5.29 -1.14
N ARG A 47 -8.15 -5.22 -2.48
CA ARG A 47 -8.08 -6.44 -3.30
C ARG A 47 -6.78 -7.22 -3.09
N SER A 48 -5.68 -6.51 -2.85
CA SER A 48 -4.36 -7.14 -2.64
C SER A 48 -4.14 -7.61 -1.20
N TRP A 49 -4.64 -6.87 -0.22
CA TRP A 49 -4.40 -7.12 1.20
C TRP A 49 -5.58 -7.79 1.93
N GLY A 50 -6.77 -7.77 1.33
CA GLY A 50 -7.97 -8.47 1.79
C GLY A 50 -8.67 -7.86 3.00
N ASP A 51 -7.93 -7.36 3.98
CA ASP A 51 -8.44 -6.80 5.23
C ASP A 51 -8.00 -5.34 5.43
N VAL A 52 -8.94 -4.50 5.85
CA VAL A 52 -8.72 -3.06 6.07
C VAL A 52 -7.72 -2.81 7.19
N ALA A 53 -7.81 -3.53 8.30
CA ALA A 53 -6.91 -3.34 9.45
C ALA A 53 -5.47 -3.75 9.10
N VAL A 54 -5.33 -4.85 8.37
CA VAL A 54 -4.04 -5.33 7.86
C VAL A 54 -3.46 -4.30 6.91
N TYR A 55 -4.25 -3.82 5.94
CA TYR A 55 -3.79 -2.83 4.98
C TYR A 55 -3.39 -1.51 5.67
N HIS A 56 -4.20 -0.99 6.60
CA HIS A 56 -3.86 0.21 7.37
C HIS A 56 -2.59 0.03 8.21
N ASN A 57 -2.35 -1.16 8.78
CA ASN A 57 -1.11 -1.43 9.50
C ASN A 57 0.12 -1.35 8.58
N TYR A 58 0.02 -1.89 7.36
CA TYR A 58 1.10 -1.81 6.38
C TYR A 58 1.29 -0.40 5.82
N LEU A 59 0.22 0.37 5.61
CA LEU A 59 0.31 1.78 5.26
C LEU A 59 1.05 2.59 6.34
N ARG A 60 0.78 2.33 7.63
CA ARG A 60 1.53 2.97 8.73
C ARG A 60 3.01 2.58 8.75
N LYS A 61 3.33 1.31 8.48
CA LYS A 61 4.72 0.86 8.36
C LYS A 61 5.42 1.53 7.18
N PHE A 62 4.74 1.64 6.05
CA PHE A 62 5.23 2.39 4.89
C PHE A 62 5.52 3.85 5.26
N ALA A 63 4.58 4.53 5.91
CA ALA A 63 4.74 5.92 6.34
C ALA A 63 5.97 6.11 7.25
N ALA A 64 6.17 5.19 8.20
CA ALA A 64 7.31 5.24 9.12
C ALA A 64 8.66 4.96 8.45
N ALA A 65 8.69 4.09 7.44
CA ALA A 65 9.92 3.67 6.78
C ALA A 65 10.32 4.60 5.63
N HIS A 66 9.36 5.14 4.89
CA HIS A 66 9.57 5.79 3.60
C HIS A 66 9.16 7.27 3.55
N GLY A 67 8.70 7.82 4.68
CA GLY A 67 8.15 9.17 4.71
C GLY A 67 9.14 10.30 4.35
N ARG A 68 10.43 10.01 4.26
CA ARG A 68 11.50 10.97 3.93
C ARG A 68 12.38 10.56 2.77
N ASP A 69 11.98 9.53 2.04
CA ASP A 69 12.82 8.99 0.96
C ASP A 69 13.05 9.98 -0.17
N GLY A 70 12.11 10.91 -0.43
CA GLY A 70 12.30 11.98 -1.40
C GLY A 70 13.46 12.91 -1.03
N ASP A 71 13.50 13.38 0.21
CA ASP A 71 14.59 14.21 0.73
C ASP A 71 15.91 13.45 0.73
N GLU A 72 15.90 12.17 1.12
CA GLU A 72 17.09 11.32 1.17
C GLU A 72 17.66 11.07 -0.22
N ILE A 73 16.82 10.76 -1.21
CA ILE A 73 17.21 10.63 -2.62
C ILE A 73 17.86 11.92 -3.11
N GLY A 74 17.24 13.08 -2.86
CA GLY A 74 17.79 14.39 -3.22
C GLY A 74 19.16 14.64 -2.57
N GLY A 75 19.30 14.30 -1.30
CA GLY A 75 20.55 14.38 -0.57
C GLY A 75 21.63 13.45 -1.12
N LEU A 76 21.30 12.24 -1.51
CA LEU A 76 22.23 11.28 -2.14
C LEU A 76 22.72 11.80 -3.51
N ILE A 77 21.80 12.32 -4.35
CA ILE A 77 22.13 12.90 -5.65
C ILE A 77 23.08 14.09 -5.48
N SER A 78 22.80 15.00 -4.52
CA SER A 78 23.60 16.20 -4.26
C SER A 78 25.03 15.86 -3.80
N ARG A 79 25.23 14.71 -3.15
CA ARG A 79 26.54 14.19 -2.73
C ARG A 79 27.23 13.35 -3.81
N GLY A 80 26.63 13.18 -4.98
CA GLY A 80 27.14 12.36 -6.07
C GLY A 80 26.96 10.84 -5.89
N ALA A 81 26.25 10.40 -4.85
CA ALA A 81 25.94 8.98 -4.55
C ALA A 81 24.75 8.49 -5.40
N LYS A 82 24.87 8.58 -6.75
CA LYS A 82 23.77 8.29 -7.69
C LYS A 82 23.31 6.82 -7.63
N ASP A 83 24.21 5.88 -7.38
CA ASP A 83 23.85 4.45 -7.29
C ASP A 83 23.01 4.16 -6.04
N ASP A 84 23.33 4.80 -4.90
CA ASP A 84 22.55 4.66 -3.68
C ASP A 84 21.18 5.33 -3.83
N ALA A 85 21.12 6.52 -4.47
CA ALA A 85 19.87 7.20 -4.78
C ALA A 85 18.97 6.32 -5.68
N ARG A 86 19.54 5.67 -6.70
CA ARG A 86 18.82 4.76 -7.59
C ARG A 86 18.31 3.53 -6.84
N ALA A 87 19.13 2.94 -5.96
CA ALA A 87 18.72 1.78 -5.16
C ALA A 87 17.56 2.14 -4.21
N LEU A 88 17.59 3.32 -3.58
CA LEU A 88 16.51 3.80 -2.74
C LEU A 88 15.22 4.06 -3.53
N ALA A 89 15.31 4.71 -4.70
CA ALA A 89 14.17 4.93 -5.59
C ALA A 89 13.56 3.59 -6.07
N HIS A 90 14.38 2.60 -6.39
CA HIS A 90 13.93 1.25 -6.74
C HIS A 90 13.16 0.57 -5.60
N THR A 91 13.69 0.65 -4.38
CA THR A 91 13.05 0.08 -3.18
C THR A 91 11.71 0.76 -2.89
N LEU A 92 11.68 2.10 -2.95
CA LEU A 92 10.47 2.88 -2.76
C LEU A 92 9.42 2.54 -3.83
N LYS A 93 9.81 2.43 -5.10
CA LYS A 93 8.92 2.00 -6.19
C LYS A 93 8.26 0.66 -5.88
N GLY A 94 9.05 -0.34 -5.49
CA GLY A 94 8.54 -1.67 -5.14
C GLY A 94 7.54 -1.65 -3.99
N THR A 95 7.86 -0.94 -2.92
CA THR A 95 6.99 -0.84 -1.74
C THR A 95 5.73 -0.02 -2.02
N ALA A 96 5.83 1.10 -2.74
CA ALA A 96 4.70 1.93 -3.14
C ALA A 96 3.71 1.16 -4.04
N GLY A 97 4.23 0.38 -4.99
CA GLY A 97 3.42 -0.48 -5.86
C GLY A 97 2.60 -1.51 -5.06
N ASN A 98 3.22 -2.16 -4.08
CA ASN A 98 2.56 -3.11 -3.19
C ASN A 98 1.49 -2.46 -2.32
N MET A 99 1.69 -1.18 -1.95
CA MET A 99 0.73 -0.42 -1.15
C MET A 99 -0.31 0.32 -1.99
N SER A 100 -0.32 0.14 -3.32
CA SER A 100 -1.24 0.84 -4.24
C SER A 100 -1.13 2.38 -4.19
N LEU A 101 0.06 2.89 -3.90
CA LEU A 101 0.42 4.30 -3.85
C LEU A 101 0.95 4.73 -5.22
N MET A 102 0.05 4.78 -6.22
CA MET A 102 0.45 4.87 -7.63
C MET A 102 1.22 6.13 -7.97
N VAL A 103 0.91 7.26 -7.33
CA VAL A 103 1.62 8.54 -7.55
C VAL A 103 3.09 8.41 -7.12
N VAL A 104 3.33 7.87 -5.93
CA VAL A 104 4.70 7.64 -5.41
C VAL A 104 5.43 6.62 -6.28
N TRP A 105 4.73 5.57 -6.72
CA TRP A 105 5.29 4.57 -7.62
C TRP A 105 5.77 5.18 -8.93
N GLU A 106 4.95 6.00 -9.60
CA GLU A 106 5.27 6.64 -10.87
C GLU A 106 6.46 7.63 -10.75
N LEU A 107 6.50 8.42 -9.65
CA LEU A 107 7.59 9.36 -9.40
C LEU A 107 8.91 8.64 -9.09
N ALA A 108 8.86 7.59 -8.28
CA ALA A 108 10.04 6.79 -7.95
C ALA A 108 10.59 6.07 -9.19
N GLU A 109 9.71 5.53 -10.07
CA GLU A 109 10.09 4.93 -11.36
C GLU A 109 10.77 5.95 -12.27
N GLN A 110 10.25 7.17 -12.34
CA GLN A 110 10.84 8.23 -13.15
C GLN A 110 12.25 8.58 -12.68
N ILE A 111 12.43 8.77 -11.37
CA ILE A 111 13.74 9.07 -10.77
C ILE A 111 14.73 7.92 -11.01
N GLU A 112 14.31 6.67 -10.77
CA GLU A 112 15.13 5.49 -11.02
C GLU A 112 15.62 5.44 -12.46
N ARG A 113 14.73 5.69 -13.43
CA ARG A 113 15.05 5.69 -14.86
C ARG A 113 16.03 6.79 -15.21
N MET A 114 15.80 8.03 -14.76
CA MET A 114 16.71 9.16 -15.04
C MET A 114 18.11 8.90 -14.51
N LEU A 115 18.22 8.36 -13.30
CA LEU A 115 19.50 8.01 -12.70
C LEU A 115 20.20 6.86 -13.45
N MET A 116 19.43 5.89 -13.98
CA MET A 116 19.96 4.78 -14.78
C MET A 116 20.46 5.27 -16.15
N GLU A 117 19.79 6.24 -16.77
CA GLU A 117 20.17 6.85 -18.05
C GLU A 117 21.27 7.92 -17.89
N GLY A 118 21.66 8.22 -16.65
CA GLY A 118 22.70 9.22 -16.35
C GLY A 118 22.20 10.66 -16.45
N GLU A 119 20.91 10.86 -16.55
CA GLU A 119 20.26 12.17 -16.60
C GLU A 119 20.28 12.87 -15.24
N GLU A 120 20.08 14.19 -15.25
CA GLU A 120 19.93 14.99 -14.03
C GLU A 120 18.48 14.92 -13.55
N ALA A 121 18.31 14.48 -12.30
CA ALA A 121 16.97 14.33 -11.72
C ALA A 121 16.33 15.69 -11.33
N GLY A 122 17.06 16.81 -11.37
CA GLY A 122 16.52 18.14 -11.10
C GLY A 122 15.65 18.21 -9.84
N ASP A 123 14.42 18.73 -9.98
CA ASP A 123 13.48 18.89 -8.87
C ASP A 123 12.63 17.62 -8.56
N TRP A 124 12.82 16.52 -9.27
CA TRP A 124 12.03 15.31 -9.10
C TRP A 124 12.04 14.73 -7.67
N PRO A 125 13.18 14.72 -6.92
CA PRO A 125 13.18 14.28 -5.53
C PRO A 125 12.30 15.15 -4.63
N HIS A 126 12.25 16.45 -4.88
CA HIS A 126 11.39 17.38 -4.15
C HIS A 126 9.91 17.11 -4.45
N ILE A 127 9.57 16.91 -5.73
CA ILE A 127 8.19 16.53 -6.14
C ILE A 127 7.78 15.21 -5.51
N LEU A 128 8.68 14.23 -5.45
CA LEU A 128 8.44 12.96 -4.76
C LEU A 128 8.19 13.17 -3.26
N GLN A 129 8.96 14.06 -2.59
CA GLN A 129 8.72 14.34 -1.17
C GLN A 129 7.36 14.98 -0.94
N MET A 130 6.94 15.93 -1.77
CA MET A 130 5.59 16.52 -1.67
C MET A 130 4.50 15.44 -1.83
N ALA A 131 4.66 14.51 -2.77
CA ALA A 131 3.72 13.40 -2.95
C ALA A 131 3.72 12.43 -1.76
N LEU A 132 4.87 12.19 -1.14
CA LEU A 132 4.97 11.41 0.10
C LEU A 132 4.26 12.12 1.25
N ASP A 133 4.43 13.42 1.40
CA ASP A 133 3.76 14.20 2.45
C ASP A 133 2.23 14.13 2.31
N ASP A 134 1.70 14.23 1.08
CA ASP A 134 0.27 14.04 0.81
C ASP A 134 -0.21 12.62 1.17
N VAL A 135 0.58 11.60 0.82
CA VAL A 135 0.29 10.20 1.17
C VAL A 135 0.29 10.00 2.69
N LEU A 136 1.26 10.59 3.41
CA LEU A 136 1.34 10.51 4.87
C LEU A 136 0.12 11.16 5.54
N ALA A 137 -0.30 12.32 5.05
CA ALA A 137 -1.50 13.00 5.53
C ALA A 137 -2.76 12.14 5.32
N GLU A 138 -2.89 11.53 4.13
CA GLU A 138 -4.03 10.65 3.82
C GLU A 138 -4.00 9.36 4.65
N ILE A 139 -2.84 8.73 4.85
CA ILE A 139 -2.69 7.56 5.74
C ILE A 139 -3.14 7.92 7.17
N SER A 140 -2.72 9.07 7.69
CA SER A 140 -3.12 9.53 9.02
C SER A 140 -4.63 9.70 9.11
N ARG A 141 -5.24 10.36 8.13
CA ARG A 141 -6.69 10.56 8.05
C ARG A 141 -7.46 9.24 8.01
N LEU A 142 -7.01 8.29 7.19
CA LEU A 142 -7.63 6.96 7.08
C LEU A 142 -7.53 6.19 8.40
N CYS A 143 -6.39 6.24 9.06
CA CYS A 143 -6.19 5.56 10.34
C CYS A 143 -7.04 6.17 11.46
N GLU A 144 -7.22 7.49 11.48
CA GLU A 144 -8.07 8.19 12.44
C GLU A 144 -9.55 7.86 12.21
N SER A 145 -10.01 7.86 10.95
CA SER A 145 -11.40 7.53 10.61
C SER A 145 -11.73 6.06 10.94
N TYR A 146 -10.78 5.17 10.74
CA TYR A 146 -10.91 3.76 11.13
C TYR A 146 -11.01 3.60 12.65
N ALA A 147 -10.15 4.29 13.40
CA ALA A 147 -10.15 4.27 14.86
C ALA A 147 -11.44 4.90 15.46
N ALA A 148 -12.02 5.89 14.78
CA ALA A 148 -13.27 6.53 15.16
C ALA A 148 -14.53 5.69 14.85
N GLY A 149 -14.38 4.54 14.18
CA GLY A 149 -15.51 3.66 13.83
C GLY A 149 -16.41 4.23 12.73
N ASP A 150 -15.86 5.01 11.79
CA ASP A 150 -16.63 5.62 10.69
C ASP A 150 -17.40 4.53 9.91
N PRO A 151 -18.76 4.63 9.83
CA PRO A 151 -19.57 3.63 9.15
C PRO A 151 -19.31 3.53 7.64
N ALA A 152 -18.65 4.51 7.01
CA ALA A 152 -18.24 4.45 5.62
C ALA A 152 -17.08 3.46 5.42
N VAL A 153 -16.14 3.41 6.35
CA VAL A 153 -15.01 2.47 6.36
C VAL A 153 -15.50 1.07 6.77
N SER A 154 -16.44 0.99 7.70
CA SER A 154 -17.04 -0.27 8.15
C SER A 154 -17.84 -0.99 7.05
N ARG A 155 -18.44 -0.27 6.09
CA ARG A 155 -19.16 -0.89 4.97
C ARG A 155 -18.27 -1.59 3.95
N VAL A 156 -17.05 -1.13 3.78
CA VAL A 156 -16.05 -1.79 2.91
C VAL A 156 -15.52 -3.07 3.58
N ALA A 157 -15.47 -3.08 4.92
CA ALA A 157 -15.08 -4.25 5.71
C ALA A 157 -16.21 -5.30 5.87
N GLY A 158 -17.47 -4.88 5.76
CA GLY A 158 -18.65 -5.71 6.11
C GLY A 158 -19.09 -6.76 5.09
N GLY A 159 -18.34 -6.98 4.01
CA GLY A 159 -18.70 -7.96 2.97
C GLY A 159 -17.84 -9.22 2.92
N ARG A 160 -16.82 -9.34 3.75
CA ARG A 160 -15.92 -10.49 3.78
C ARG A 160 -15.72 -10.98 5.20
N GLN A 161 -15.74 -12.28 5.42
CA GLN A 161 -15.35 -12.89 6.69
C GLN A 161 -14.00 -12.31 7.14
N ALA A 162 -13.95 -11.75 8.34
CA ALA A 162 -12.72 -11.17 8.86
C ALA A 162 -11.60 -12.24 8.87
N PRO A 163 -10.34 -11.91 8.52
CA PRO A 163 -9.23 -12.87 8.58
C PRO A 163 -9.12 -13.56 9.94
N ALA A 164 -9.49 -12.87 11.03
CA ALA A 164 -9.56 -13.43 12.37
C ALA A 164 -10.50 -14.63 12.46
N GLN A 165 -11.69 -14.56 11.85
CA GLN A 165 -12.64 -15.69 11.87
C GLN A 165 -12.10 -16.87 11.04
N LEU A 166 -11.56 -16.61 9.85
CA LEU A 166 -10.99 -17.65 9.00
C LEU A 166 -9.76 -18.33 9.64
N LEU A 167 -8.92 -17.56 10.34
CA LEU A 167 -7.79 -18.09 11.10
C LEU A 167 -8.26 -18.93 12.31
N ARG A 168 -9.36 -18.53 12.95
CA ARG A 168 -10.01 -19.33 14.02
C ARG A 168 -10.53 -20.64 13.47
N ASP A 169 -11.27 -20.59 12.37
CA ASP A 169 -11.83 -21.79 11.73
C ASP A 169 -10.70 -22.73 11.27
N LEU A 170 -9.62 -22.17 10.73
CA LEU A 170 -8.42 -22.94 10.38
C LEU A 170 -7.76 -23.59 11.60
N LEU A 171 -7.55 -22.85 12.70
CA LEU A 171 -6.98 -23.40 13.93
C LEU A 171 -7.86 -24.53 14.50
N GLN A 172 -9.19 -24.36 14.46
CA GLN A 172 -10.12 -25.38 14.95
C GLN A 172 -10.08 -26.64 14.09
N ALA A 173 -9.95 -26.51 12.78
CA ALA A 173 -9.80 -27.64 11.86
C ALA A 173 -8.46 -28.37 12.09
N LEU A 174 -7.38 -27.62 12.30
CA LEU A 174 -6.05 -28.15 12.59
C LEU A 174 -6.00 -28.88 13.94
N ASP A 175 -6.69 -28.40 14.96
CA ASP A 175 -6.79 -29.04 16.28
C ASP A 175 -7.52 -30.40 16.19
N ARG A 176 -8.45 -30.54 15.24
CA ARG A 176 -9.19 -31.77 14.96
C ARG A 176 -8.47 -32.71 14.00
N ASP A 177 -7.29 -32.37 13.53
CA ASP A 177 -6.52 -33.06 12.50
C ASP A 177 -7.37 -33.36 11.23
N ASN A 178 -8.26 -32.40 10.86
CA ASN A 178 -9.20 -32.52 9.76
C ASN A 178 -8.82 -31.62 8.56
N PRO A 179 -8.18 -32.22 7.51
CA PRO A 179 -7.77 -31.46 6.34
C PRO A 179 -8.95 -30.92 5.52
N ASP A 180 -10.07 -31.66 5.47
CA ASP A 180 -11.24 -31.28 4.68
C ASP A 180 -11.93 -30.01 5.24
N GLU A 181 -11.83 -29.77 6.56
CA GLU A 181 -12.30 -28.55 7.21
C GLU A 181 -11.26 -27.41 7.14
N ALA A 182 -9.96 -27.73 7.07
CA ALA A 182 -8.89 -26.75 7.02
C ALA A 182 -8.77 -26.09 5.64
N GLU A 183 -8.96 -26.86 4.56
CA GLU A 183 -8.76 -26.41 3.19
C GLU A 183 -9.67 -25.24 2.78
N PRO A 184 -10.99 -25.23 3.07
CA PRO A 184 -11.86 -24.10 2.74
C PRO A 184 -11.43 -22.79 3.43
N SER A 185 -10.99 -22.87 4.68
CA SER A 185 -10.52 -21.72 5.45
C SER A 185 -9.20 -21.19 4.88
N LEU A 186 -8.29 -22.08 4.49
CA LEU A 186 -7.02 -21.72 3.85
C LEU A 186 -7.25 -21.06 2.49
N LEU A 187 -8.12 -21.63 1.64
CA LEU A 187 -8.50 -21.06 0.34
C LEU A 187 -9.18 -19.69 0.47
N ALA A 188 -9.96 -19.50 1.52
CA ALA A 188 -10.56 -18.19 1.80
C ALA A 188 -9.51 -17.17 2.27
N LEU A 189 -8.53 -17.60 3.08
CA LEU A 189 -7.41 -16.77 3.52
C LEU A 189 -6.49 -16.39 2.36
N GLU A 190 -6.27 -17.25 1.38
CA GLU A 190 -5.47 -16.95 0.17
C GLU A 190 -6.06 -15.84 -0.69
N LYS A 191 -7.36 -15.60 -0.59
CA LYS A 191 -8.03 -14.49 -1.27
C LYS A 191 -7.82 -13.13 -0.57
N ILE A 192 -7.38 -13.16 0.69
CA ILE A 192 -7.29 -11.98 1.56
C ILE A 192 -5.90 -11.75 2.16
N LEU A 193 -5.03 -12.75 2.15
CA LEU A 193 -3.65 -12.66 2.64
C LEU A 193 -2.65 -13.01 1.53
N PRO A 194 -1.43 -12.42 1.56
CA PRO A 194 -0.39 -12.77 0.61
C PRO A 194 -0.06 -14.27 0.65
N LEU A 195 -0.01 -14.91 -0.52
CA LEU A 195 0.31 -16.33 -0.67
C LEU A 195 1.58 -16.74 0.09
N GLN A 196 2.61 -15.91 0.07
CA GLN A 196 3.88 -16.15 0.77
C GLN A 196 3.74 -16.35 2.28
N MET A 197 2.68 -15.80 2.89
CA MET A 197 2.40 -16.00 4.32
C MET A 197 1.70 -17.31 4.59
N LEU A 198 0.96 -17.83 3.62
CA LEU A 198 0.13 -19.02 3.74
C LEU A 198 0.79 -20.28 3.17
N GLU A 199 1.72 -20.11 2.23
CA GLU A 199 2.44 -21.22 1.59
C GLU A 199 3.11 -22.18 2.60
N PRO A 200 3.79 -21.69 3.67
CA PRO A 200 4.34 -22.61 4.67
C PRO A 200 3.27 -23.39 5.45
N ILE A 201 2.05 -22.84 5.58
CA ILE A 201 0.92 -23.53 6.23
C ILE A 201 0.35 -24.58 5.27
N ARG A 202 0.23 -24.24 3.98
CA ARG A 202 -0.22 -25.14 2.93
C ARG A 202 0.69 -26.35 2.80
N GLU A 203 2.01 -26.15 2.70
CA GLU A 203 2.99 -27.24 2.62
C GLU A 203 2.89 -28.20 3.81
N LEU A 204 2.67 -27.68 5.01
CA LEU A 204 2.51 -28.50 6.21
C LEU A 204 1.19 -29.29 6.20
N LEU A 205 0.09 -28.71 5.68
CA LEU A 205 -1.18 -29.39 5.49
C LEU A 205 -1.08 -30.52 4.44
N GLU A 206 -0.42 -30.27 3.33
CA GLU A 206 -0.17 -31.27 2.27
C GLU A 206 0.67 -32.47 2.78
N ASN A 207 1.56 -32.19 3.75
CA ASN A 207 2.38 -33.21 4.41
C ASN A 207 1.68 -33.84 5.64
N PHE A 208 0.42 -33.50 5.92
CA PHE A 208 -0.35 -33.95 7.09
C PHE A 208 0.30 -33.61 8.44
N ASP A 209 1.17 -32.59 8.49
CA ASP A 209 1.78 -32.10 9.73
C ASP A 209 0.91 -30.99 10.37
N PHE A 210 -0.24 -31.42 10.92
CA PHE A 210 -1.24 -30.50 11.50
C PHE A 210 -0.69 -29.72 12.69
N ARG A 211 0.20 -30.30 13.49
CA ARG A 211 0.78 -29.61 14.67
C ARG A 211 1.75 -28.50 14.26
N ALA A 212 2.56 -28.73 13.26
CA ALA A 212 3.42 -27.70 12.71
C ALA A 212 2.59 -26.61 12.00
N ALA A 213 1.55 -26.99 11.26
CA ALA A 213 0.61 -26.07 10.62
C ALA A 213 -0.10 -25.18 11.66
N GLU A 214 -0.56 -25.74 12.79
CA GLU A 214 -1.16 -25.03 13.91
C GLU A 214 -0.18 -24.01 14.50
N ALA A 215 1.05 -24.44 14.80
CA ALA A 215 2.09 -23.57 15.33
C ALA A 215 2.41 -22.39 14.36
N ARG A 216 2.43 -22.69 13.06
CA ARG A 216 2.67 -21.67 12.03
C ARG A 216 1.50 -20.70 11.90
N THR A 217 0.26 -21.20 11.98
CA THR A 217 -0.95 -20.37 12.00
C THR A 217 -0.98 -19.45 13.22
N LYS A 218 -0.63 -19.93 14.41
CA LYS A 218 -0.48 -19.09 15.61
C LYS A 218 0.61 -18.02 15.46
N ALA A 219 1.73 -18.37 14.84
CA ALA A 219 2.79 -17.41 14.52
C ALA A 219 2.31 -16.33 13.54
N LEU A 220 1.51 -16.72 12.53
CA LEU A 220 0.89 -15.79 11.58
C LEU A 220 -0.09 -14.84 12.28
N ILE A 221 -0.95 -15.33 13.17
CA ILE A 221 -1.87 -14.52 13.98
C ILE A 221 -1.10 -13.48 14.77
N LYS A 222 -0.01 -13.88 15.43
CA LYS A 222 0.87 -12.96 16.16
C LYS A 222 1.55 -11.94 15.23
N HIS A 223 1.95 -12.37 14.04
CA HIS A 223 2.56 -11.48 13.04
C HIS A 223 1.57 -10.44 12.53
N LEU A 224 0.30 -10.81 12.37
CA LEU A 224 -0.80 -9.92 11.98
C LEU A 224 -1.29 -9.02 13.13
N ASN A 225 -0.72 -9.14 14.32
CA ASN A 225 -1.11 -8.41 15.52
C ASN A 225 -2.58 -8.67 15.96
N LEU A 226 -3.11 -9.83 15.61
CA LEU A 226 -4.43 -10.28 16.04
C LEU A 226 -4.32 -10.90 17.44
N SER A 227 -5.27 -10.58 18.31
CA SER A 227 -5.37 -11.20 19.64
C SER A 227 -5.97 -12.60 19.50
N LEU A 228 -5.49 -13.59 20.28
CA LEU A 228 -6.11 -14.92 20.31
C LEU A 228 -7.54 -14.90 20.87
N GLU A 229 -7.92 -13.81 21.56
CA GLU A 229 -9.30 -13.57 21.99
C GLU A 229 -10.18 -13.02 20.86
N ASP A 230 -9.57 -12.46 19.81
CA ASP A 230 -10.21 -11.97 18.59
C ASP A 230 -10.25 -13.06 17.49
N VAL A 231 -9.55 -14.21 17.73
CA VAL A 231 -9.39 -15.33 16.78
C VAL A 231 -10.14 -16.56 17.25
#